data_8c2cde1d1f443af11337a9f82824d68e
#
_entry.id   8c2cde1d1f443af11337a9f82824d68e
#
_cell.length_a   1.000
_cell.length_b   1.000
_cell.length_c   1.000
_cell.angle_alpha   90.00
_cell.angle_beta   90.00
_cell.angle_gamma   90.00
#
_symmetry.space_group_name_H-M   'P 1'
#
loop_
_entity.id
_entity.type
_entity.pdbx_description
1 polymer ?
#
loop_
_entity_poly.entity_id
_entity_poly.type
_entity_poly.pdbx_seq_one_letter_code
_entity_poly.pdbx_strand_id
1 'polypeptide(L)'
;MVTGPYSPGSPPRCGRTHRPVWCMLSIFLCSLTLSAFGVERQPAHAASLTELPVPAVVSKVRPSVVTVLTRGIPQGGSQHGAPSGSGSGIILDTNGYILTNNHLVQGVTSVVVGLSTGRLTPGRVVARDFLLDLALIRITAPDLVPAEFSQRTTLEIGETVIAIGNPLALKGGSTVTVGVISALDRSVLTPEGETLYDLLQTDAAINPGNSGGPLVDRFGQVVGINVAIAPSAQAISYAIAIEAMTSPIASMMARG
;
A
#
# COMPACT_ATOMS: atom_id res chain seq x y z
N MET A 1 58.02 -20.96 7.83
CA MET A 1 58.83 -20.71 9.04
C MET A 1 58.10 -19.55 9.74
N VAL A 2 57.53 -19.60 10.92
CA VAL A 2 57.81 -20.25 12.20
C VAL A 2 56.43 -20.54 12.85
N THR A 3 56.32 -21.75 13.32
CA THR A 3 55.23 -22.29 14.15
C THR A 3 55.43 -21.89 15.62
N GLY A 4 54.33 -21.59 16.36
CA GLY A 4 54.32 -21.53 17.80
C GLY A 4 52.97 -21.84 18.37
N PRO A 5 52.81 -22.86 19.23
CA PRO A 5 51.52 -23.29 19.77
C PRO A 5 51.17 -22.55 21.05
N TYR A 6 49.88 -22.25 21.21
CA TYR A 6 49.35 -21.73 22.46
C TYR A 6 48.67 -22.83 23.26
N SER A 7 49.12 -22.99 24.51
CA SER A 7 48.68 -24.00 25.49
C SER A 7 47.64 -23.43 26.43
N PRO A 8 46.65 -24.22 26.92
CA PRO A 8 45.58 -23.72 27.76
C PRO A 8 45.91 -23.74 29.25
N GLY A 9 45.61 -22.63 29.95
CA GLY A 9 45.73 -22.50 31.40
C GLY A 9 44.44 -22.91 32.10
N SER A 10 44.60 -23.74 33.12
CA SER A 10 43.57 -24.32 33.98
C SER A 10 43.04 -23.33 35.06
N PRO A 11 41.85 -23.56 35.60
CA PRO A 11 41.23 -22.68 36.63
C PRO A 11 41.68 -23.03 38.07
N PRO A 12 41.64 -22.09 39.00
CA PRO A 12 41.87 -22.40 40.40
C PRO A 12 40.60 -22.83 41.14
N ARG A 13 40.79 -23.75 42.04
CA ARG A 13 39.77 -24.38 42.93
C ARG A 13 39.51 -23.58 44.19
N CYS A 14 38.26 -23.62 44.62
CA CYS A 14 37.76 -23.94 45.94
C CYS A 14 38.26 -23.23 47.21
N GLY A 15 37.34 -22.64 47.91
CA GLY A 15 37.40 -22.32 49.32
C GLY A 15 36.03 -22.48 49.99
N ARG A 16 35.87 -23.62 50.69
CA ARG A 16 34.75 -23.91 51.65
C ARG A 16 35.10 -23.25 52.99
N THR A 17 34.12 -22.63 53.68
CA THR A 17 33.91 -22.87 55.13
C THR A 17 32.75 -22.10 55.71
N HIS A 18 31.96 -22.86 56.47
CA HIS A 18 31.24 -22.58 57.72
C HIS A 18 29.94 -21.76 57.77
N ARG A 19 28.89 -22.52 58.08
CA ARG A 19 27.72 -22.08 58.85
C ARG A 19 28.09 -21.82 60.31
N PRO A 20 27.32 -20.98 61.04
CA PRO A 20 26.34 -21.51 62.04
C PRO A 20 25.00 -20.75 62.05
N VAL A 21 24.04 -21.42 62.24
CA VAL A 21 22.88 -21.74 63.10
C VAL A 21 22.46 -20.66 64.13
N TRP A 22 21.10 -20.47 64.20
CA TRP A 22 20.26 -19.93 65.27
C TRP A 22 20.08 -18.42 65.35
N CYS A 23 18.88 -17.95 65.02
CA CYS A 23 17.96 -17.44 66.09
C CYS A 23 16.53 -17.30 65.53
N MET A 24 15.63 -18.03 66.16
CA MET A 24 14.18 -17.81 66.05
C MET A 24 13.84 -16.52 66.78
N LEU A 25 13.03 -15.67 66.20
CA LEU A 25 12.11 -14.84 66.99
C LEU A 25 10.85 -14.59 66.19
N SER A 26 9.79 -15.12 66.71
CA SER A 26 8.39 -14.92 66.28
C SER A 26 7.99 -13.49 66.59
N ILE A 27 7.40 -12.79 65.63
CA ILE A 27 6.50 -11.66 65.87
C ILE A 27 5.26 -11.77 64.98
N PHE A 28 4.16 -11.68 65.69
CA PHE A 28 2.75 -11.79 65.35
C PHE A 28 2.27 -10.84 64.22
N LEU A 29 1.37 -11.37 63.44
CA LEU A 29 0.16 -10.78 62.80
C LEU A 29 0.09 -9.26 62.60
N CYS A 30 -0.02 -8.85 61.38
CA CYS A 30 -1.06 -7.93 60.97
C CYS A 30 -1.46 -8.22 59.51
N SER A 31 -2.53 -8.97 59.35
CA SER A 31 -3.20 -9.25 58.09
C SER A 31 -3.97 -7.99 57.64
N LEU A 32 -3.36 -7.11 56.88
CA LEU A 32 -4.09 -6.15 56.05
C LEU A 32 -4.32 -6.77 54.69
N THR A 33 -5.51 -7.30 54.49
CA THR A 33 -6.01 -7.69 53.16
C THR A 33 -6.25 -6.43 52.33
N LEU A 34 -5.23 -6.00 51.58
CA LEU A 34 -5.41 -5.05 50.53
C LEU A 34 -5.99 -5.82 49.33
N SER A 35 -7.32 -5.75 49.19
CA SER A 35 -8.01 -6.20 47.99
C SER A 35 -7.57 -5.31 46.84
N ALA A 36 -6.49 -5.70 46.16
CA ALA A 36 -6.13 -5.13 44.89
C ALA A 36 -7.24 -5.52 43.91
N PHE A 37 -8.13 -4.59 43.61
CA PHE A 37 -8.95 -4.65 42.39
C PHE A 37 -7.99 -4.71 41.21
N GLY A 38 -7.66 -5.92 40.80
CA GLY A 38 -7.02 -6.20 39.55
C GLY A 38 -7.99 -5.78 38.44
N VAL A 39 -7.84 -4.58 37.93
CA VAL A 39 -8.40 -4.24 36.62
C VAL A 39 -7.63 -5.10 35.63
N GLU A 40 -8.14 -6.30 35.36
CA GLU A 40 -7.76 -7.07 34.21
C GLU A 40 -8.04 -6.20 32.98
N ARG A 41 -6.98 -5.55 32.48
CA ARG A 41 -7.03 -4.98 31.13
C ARG A 41 -7.21 -6.16 30.19
N GLN A 42 -8.46 -6.42 29.80
CA GLN A 42 -8.71 -7.25 28.64
C GLN A 42 -7.83 -6.70 27.51
N PRO A 43 -6.98 -7.54 26.89
CA PRO A 43 -6.27 -7.11 25.69
C PRO A 43 -7.34 -6.68 24.71
N ALA A 44 -7.22 -5.45 24.21
CA ALA A 44 -8.07 -4.99 23.12
C ALA A 44 -8.00 -6.08 22.06
N HIS A 45 -9.14 -6.69 21.77
CA HIS A 45 -9.27 -7.68 20.70
C HIS A 45 -8.92 -6.94 19.42
N ALA A 46 -7.65 -7.06 18.99
CA ALA A 46 -7.28 -6.67 17.65
C ALA A 46 -8.21 -7.51 16.75
N ALA A 47 -9.11 -6.84 16.06
CA ALA A 47 -10.01 -7.51 15.15
C ALA A 47 -9.12 -8.28 14.16
N SER A 48 -9.12 -9.59 14.26
CA SER A 48 -8.37 -10.47 13.36
C SER A 48 -8.92 -10.23 11.97
N LEU A 49 -8.14 -9.60 11.11
CA LEU A 49 -8.49 -9.46 9.71
C LEU A 49 -8.59 -10.88 9.13
N THR A 50 -9.76 -11.21 8.59
CA THR A 50 -9.99 -12.51 7.97
C THR A 50 -9.66 -12.39 6.48
N GLU A 51 -8.80 -13.27 5.97
CA GLU A 51 -8.52 -13.37 4.55
C GLU A 51 -9.80 -13.70 3.77
N LEU A 52 -9.97 -13.00 2.66
CA LEU A 52 -11.11 -13.16 1.77
C LEU A 52 -10.74 -13.96 0.52
N PRO A 53 -11.64 -14.78 -0.03
CA PRO A 53 -11.44 -15.33 -1.36
C PRO A 53 -11.44 -14.21 -2.41
N VAL A 54 -10.67 -14.37 -3.49
CA VAL A 54 -10.49 -13.36 -4.54
C VAL A 54 -11.79 -12.70 -5.00
N PRO A 55 -12.89 -13.45 -5.28
CA PRO A 55 -14.15 -12.81 -5.69
C PRO A 55 -14.74 -11.85 -4.63
N ALA A 56 -14.54 -12.16 -3.34
CA ALA A 56 -15.01 -11.31 -2.26
C ALA A 56 -14.16 -10.05 -2.13
N VAL A 57 -12.81 -10.18 -2.29
CA VAL A 57 -11.91 -9.00 -2.37
C VAL A 57 -12.34 -8.09 -3.50
N VAL A 58 -12.55 -8.63 -4.70
CA VAL A 58 -12.98 -7.86 -5.87
C VAL A 58 -14.31 -7.14 -5.62
N SER A 59 -15.30 -7.84 -5.04
CA SER A 59 -16.60 -7.25 -4.72
C SER A 59 -16.49 -6.11 -3.71
N LYS A 60 -15.58 -6.23 -2.72
CA LYS A 60 -15.31 -5.21 -1.72
C LYS A 60 -14.64 -3.96 -2.32
N VAL A 61 -13.62 -4.16 -3.17
CA VAL A 61 -12.74 -3.08 -3.64
C VAL A 61 -13.27 -2.39 -4.89
N ARG A 62 -13.97 -3.11 -5.78
CA ARG A 62 -14.47 -2.59 -7.05
C ARG A 62 -15.24 -1.27 -6.96
N PRO A 63 -16.09 -0.99 -5.94
CA PRO A 63 -16.78 0.29 -5.81
C PRO A 63 -15.84 1.49 -5.67
N SER A 64 -14.63 1.27 -5.16
CA SER A 64 -13.61 2.31 -4.94
C SER A 64 -12.70 2.54 -6.15
N VAL A 65 -12.82 1.72 -7.22
CA VAL A 65 -11.97 1.81 -8.42
C VAL A 65 -12.72 2.54 -9.53
N VAL A 66 -12.10 3.58 -10.05
CA VAL A 66 -12.67 4.42 -11.10
C VAL A 66 -11.86 4.34 -12.38
N THR A 67 -12.49 4.69 -13.51
CA THR A 67 -11.79 4.98 -14.76
C THR A 67 -11.37 6.45 -14.77
N VAL A 68 -10.16 6.74 -15.23
CA VAL A 68 -9.67 8.09 -15.52
C VAL A 68 -9.50 8.22 -17.02
N LEU A 69 -10.27 9.12 -17.65
CA LEU A 69 -10.21 9.41 -19.08
C LEU A 69 -9.64 10.80 -19.29
N THR A 70 -8.51 10.89 -19.98
CA THR A 70 -7.95 12.14 -20.45
C THR A 70 -8.43 12.36 -21.87
N ARG A 71 -9.26 13.37 -22.08
CA ARG A 71 -9.58 13.83 -23.44
C ARG A 71 -8.47 14.77 -23.88
N GLY A 72 -7.93 14.51 -25.08
CA GLY A 72 -7.10 15.49 -25.75
C GLY A 72 -7.90 16.78 -25.92
N ILE A 73 -7.58 17.81 -25.15
CA ILE A 73 -8.04 19.16 -25.41
C ILE A 73 -7.11 19.69 -26.51
N PRO A 74 -7.61 20.06 -27.71
CA PRO A 74 -6.78 20.73 -28.71
C PRO A 74 -6.29 22.05 -28.11
N GLN A 75 -5.05 22.11 -27.66
CA GLN A 75 -4.42 23.36 -27.32
C GLN A 75 -3.91 24.03 -28.60
N GLY A 76 -4.59 25.10 -29.01
CA GLY A 76 -4.09 26.07 -29.96
C GLY A 76 -3.60 25.51 -31.30
N GLY A 77 -4.51 25.16 -32.21
CA GLY A 77 -4.22 25.09 -33.65
C GLY A 77 -3.48 23.87 -34.17
N SER A 78 -3.12 22.90 -33.34
CA SER A 78 -2.57 21.62 -33.80
C SER A 78 -3.69 20.62 -34.06
N GLN A 79 -3.81 20.15 -35.30
CA GLN A 79 -4.79 19.13 -35.70
C GLN A 79 -4.47 17.71 -35.20
N HIS A 80 -3.41 17.56 -34.44
CA HIS A 80 -3.09 16.33 -33.76
C HIS A 80 -3.64 16.46 -32.32
N GLY A 81 -4.76 15.79 -32.07
CA GLY A 81 -5.38 15.75 -30.75
C GLY A 81 -4.37 15.33 -29.67
N ALA A 82 -4.45 15.95 -28.48
CA ALA A 82 -3.67 15.48 -27.34
C ALA A 82 -3.96 13.99 -27.10
N PRO A 83 -3.00 13.20 -26.62
CA PRO A 83 -3.18 11.77 -26.44
C PRO A 83 -4.40 11.50 -25.55
N SER A 84 -5.35 10.75 -26.10
CA SER A 84 -6.47 10.25 -25.30
C SER A 84 -5.96 9.05 -24.51
N GLY A 85 -5.61 9.27 -23.24
CA GLY A 85 -5.21 8.22 -22.31
C GLY A 85 -6.41 7.70 -21.53
N SER A 86 -6.40 6.44 -21.18
CA SER A 86 -7.29 5.87 -20.19
C SER A 86 -6.51 5.06 -19.17
N GLY A 87 -6.88 5.17 -17.92
CA GLY A 87 -6.32 4.43 -16.82
C GLY A 87 -7.32 4.29 -15.70
N SER A 88 -6.85 3.92 -14.55
CA SER A 88 -7.65 3.72 -13.35
C SER A 88 -7.31 4.76 -12.28
N GLY A 89 -8.16 4.83 -11.26
CA GLY A 89 -7.92 5.62 -10.05
C GLY A 89 -8.59 4.98 -8.85
N ILE A 90 -8.23 5.45 -7.67
CA ILE A 90 -8.68 4.94 -6.38
C ILE A 90 -9.36 6.08 -5.62
N ILE A 91 -10.60 5.90 -5.20
CA ILE A 91 -11.31 6.87 -4.35
C ILE A 91 -10.66 6.85 -2.96
N LEU A 92 -10.13 8.00 -2.54
CA LEU A 92 -9.49 8.16 -1.24
C LEU A 92 -10.48 8.48 -0.13
N ASP A 93 -11.47 9.32 -0.43
CA ASP A 93 -12.44 9.77 0.56
C ASP A 93 -13.81 10.10 -0.05
N THR A 94 -14.78 10.34 0.83
CA THR A 94 -16.14 10.74 0.45
C THR A 94 -16.22 12.19 -0.04
N ASN A 95 -15.16 12.99 0.16
CA ASN A 95 -15.07 14.34 -0.37
C ASN A 95 -14.75 14.34 -1.87
N GLY A 96 -14.38 13.23 -2.46
CA GLY A 96 -14.13 13.06 -3.89
C GLY A 96 -12.69 13.20 -4.33
N TYR A 97 -11.74 13.02 -3.44
CA TYR A 97 -10.35 12.84 -3.83
C TYR A 97 -10.12 11.46 -4.42
N ILE A 98 -9.44 11.43 -5.56
CA ILE A 98 -9.07 10.22 -6.28
C ILE A 98 -7.58 10.25 -6.52
N LEU A 99 -6.91 9.15 -6.19
CA LEU A 99 -5.50 8.93 -6.45
C LEU A 99 -5.34 8.19 -7.79
N THR A 100 -4.36 8.60 -8.59
CA THR A 100 -3.98 7.96 -9.86
C THR A 100 -2.51 8.22 -10.16
N ASN A 101 -1.99 7.64 -11.25
CA ASN A 101 -0.64 7.97 -11.71
C ASN A 101 -0.58 9.36 -12.38
N ASN A 102 0.55 10.06 -12.20
CA ASN A 102 0.77 11.36 -12.81
C ASN A 102 0.90 11.27 -14.35
N HIS A 103 1.59 10.24 -14.86
CA HIS A 103 1.74 10.07 -16.30
C HIS A 103 0.39 9.95 -17.03
N LEU A 104 -0.65 9.42 -16.40
CA LEU A 104 -2.00 9.32 -16.98
C LEU A 104 -2.66 10.67 -17.18
N VAL A 105 -2.32 11.66 -16.35
CA VAL A 105 -2.93 13.00 -16.37
C VAL A 105 -1.94 14.10 -16.74
N GLN A 106 -0.76 13.71 -17.22
CA GLN A 106 0.28 14.66 -17.63
C GLN A 106 -0.23 15.61 -18.73
N GLY A 107 0.02 16.90 -18.54
CA GLY A 107 -0.36 17.95 -19.49
C GLY A 107 -1.85 18.32 -19.49
N VAL A 108 -2.71 17.71 -18.68
CA VAL A 108 -4.12 18.06 -18.58
C VAL A 108 -4.51 18.49 -17.16
N THR A 109 -5.44 19.41 -17.06
CA THR A 109 -6.00 19.88 -15.76
C THR A 109 -7.41 19.35 -15.50
N SER A 110 -8.06 18.81 -16.54
CA SER A 110 -9.42 18.30 -16.48
C SER A 110 -9.48 16.90 -17.07
N VAL A 111 -10.25 16.04 -16.45
CA VAL A 111 -10.45 14.64 -16.84
C VAL A 111 -11.93 14.29 -16.78
N VAL A 112 -12.29 13.13 -17.33
CA VAL A 112 -13.60 12.52 -17.07
C VAL A 112 -13.36 11.27 -16.21
N VAL A 113 -14.07 11.18 -15.10
CA VAL A 113 -13.99 10.03 -14.20
C VAL A 113 -15.23 9.17 -14.37
N GLY A 114 -15.03 7.89 -14.65
CA GLY A 114 -16.09 6.86 -14.70
C GLY A 114 -16.16 6.09 -13.39
N LEU A 115 -17.25 6.21 -12.68
CA LEU A 115 -17.51 5.46 -11.45
C LEU A 115 -17.90 4.01 -11.76
N SER A 116 -17.76 3.12 -10.78
CA SER A 116 -18.16 1.70 -10.88
C SER A 116 -19.65 1.49 -11.21
N THR A 117 -20.49 2.49 -10.95
CA THR A 117 -21.91 2.52 -11.30
C THR A 117 -22.16 2.81 -12.79
N GLY A 118 -21.12 3.12 -13.58
CA GLY A 118 -21.24 3.57 -14.97
C GLY A 118 -21.47 5.08 -15.11
N ARG A 119 -21.61 5.83 -14.02
CA ARG A 119 -21.74 7.29 -14.06
C ARG A 119 -20.42 7.92 -14.48
N LEU A 120 -20.50 8.85 -15.42
CA LEU A 120 -19.38 9.72 -15.80
C LEU A 120 -19.52 11.07 -15.10
N THR A 121 -18.43 11.57 -14.53
CA THR A 121 -18.40 12.87 -13.84
C THR A 121 -17.13 13.63 -14.23
N PRO A 122 -17.17 14.97 -14.37
CA PRO A 122 -15.99 15.76 -14.59
C PRO A 122 -15.10 15.74 -13.35
N GLY A 123 -13.78 15.69 -13.58
CA GLY A 123 -12.77 15.74 -12.54
C GLY A 123 -11.73 16.81 -12.86
N ARG A 124 -11.15 17.38 -11.84
CA ARG A 124 -10.05 18.35 -11.91
C ARG A 124 -8.80 17.75 -11.26
N VAL A 125 -7.66 17.84 -11.93
CA VAL A 125 -6.37 17.50 -11.34
C VAL A 125 -5.97 18.64 -10.40
N VAL A 126 -5.83 18.33 -9.11
CA VAL A 126 -5.59 19.33 -8.05
C VAL A 126 -4.18 19.29 -7.50
N ALA A 127 -3.50 18.16 -7.56
CA ALA A 127 -2.11 18.04 -7.14
C ALA A 127 -1.36 16.96 -7.95
N ARG A 128 -0.04 17.05 -7.97
CA ARG A 128 0.87 16.12 -8.66
C ARG A 128 2.14 15.93 -7.85
N ASP A 129 2.65 14.72 -7.92
CA ASP A 129 4.00 14.36 -7.50
C ASP A 129 4.68 13.64 -8.67
N PHE A 130 5.63 14.33 -9.29
CA PHE A 130 6.33 13.80 -10.47
C PHE A 130 7.35 12.73 -10.08
N LEU A 131 7.94 12.82 -8.89
CA LEU A 131 8.97 11.88 -8.42
C LEU A 131 8.40 10.52 -8.11
N LEU A 132 7.16 10.48 -7.60
CA LEU A 132 6.46 9.24 -7.27
C LEU A 132 5.44 8.83 -8.33
N ASP A 133 5.35 9.56 -9.44
CA ASP A 133 4.32 9.34 -10.47
C ASP A 133 2.90 9.31 -9.91
N LEU A 134 2.55 10.24 -8.99
CA LEU A 134 1.24 10.33 -8.36
C LEU A 134 0.50 11.60 -8.75
N ALA A 135 -0.81 11.53 -8.84
CA ALA A 135 -1.68 12.69 -9.01
C ALA A 135 -2.98 12.55 -8.22
N LEU A 136 -3.49 13.68 -7.74
CA LEU A 136 -4.82 13.78 -7.15
C LEU A 136 -5.79 14.44 -8.11
N ILE A 137 -6.94 13.81 -8.25
CA ILE A 137 -8.11 14.31 -8.97
C ILE A 137 -9.19 14.63 -7.94
N ARG A 138 -9.91 15.72 -8.14
CA ARG A 138 -11.08 16.08 -7.36
C ARG A 138 -12.35 15.95 -8.21
N ILE A 139 -13.34 15.24 -7.71
CA ILE A 139 -14.69 15.14 -8.28
C ILE A 139 -15.74 15.56 -7.28
N THR A 140 -16.97 15.78 -7.77
CA THR A 140 -18.16 15.91 -6.94
C THR A 140 -19.17 14.88 -7.40
N ALA A 141 -19.43 13.90 -6.54
CA ALA A 141 -20.42 12.85 -6.78
C ALA A 141 -20.96 12.34 -5.44
N PRO A 142 -22.23 11.93 -5.38
CA PRO A 142 -22.76 11.24 -4.20
C PRO A 142 -22.27 9.79 -4.14
N ASP A 143 -22.45 9.17 -2.97
CA ASP A 143 -22.32 7.74 -2.74
C ASP A 143 -20.93 7.17 -3.12
N LEU A 144 -19.87 7.98 -2.93
CA LEU A 144 -18.52 7.55 -3.13
C LEU A 144 -18.12 6.54 -2.04
N VAL A 145 -17.49 5.44 -2.46
CA VAL A 145 -16.98 4.38 -1.57
C VAL A 145 -15.46 4.48 -1.54
N PRO A 146 -14.85 4.98 -0.45
CA PRO A 146 -13.39 5.02 -0.32
C PRO A 146 -12.78 3.63 -0.25
N ALA A 147 -11.58 3.47 -0.77
CA ALA A 147 -10.78 2.28 -0.58
C ALA A 147 -10.20 2.23 0.85
N GLU A 148 -10.04 1.02 1.36
CA GLU A 148 -9.27 0.80 2.60
C GLU A 148 -7.79 0.65 2.25
N PHE A 149 -6.94 1.42 2.91
CA PHE A 149 -5.50 1.34 2.74
C PHE A 149 -4.87 0.51 3.86
N SER A 150 -3.92 -0.33 3.51
CA SER A 150 -3.20 -1.14 4.47
C SER A 150 -2.44 -0.24 5.46
N GLN A 151 -2.52 -0.62 6.74
CA GLN A 151 -1.73 -0.02 7.82
C GLN A 151 -0.52 -0.89 8.18
N ARG A 152 -0.30 -1.96 7.41
CA ARG A 152 0.84 -2.85 7.61
C ARG A 152 2.11 -2.13 7.20
N THR A 153 3.14 -2.23 8.02
CA THR A 153 4.47 -1.66 7.78
C THR A 153 5.41 -2.64 7.09
N THR A 154 4.99 -3.91 6.96
CA THR A 154 5.79 -4.96 6.33
C THR A 154 4.92 -5.81 5.43
N LEU A 155 5.33 -5.91 4.17
CA LEU A 155 4.83 -6.85 3.19
C LEU A 155 5.88 -7.96 3.02
N GLU A 156 5.46 -9.16 2.70
CA GLU A 156 6.34 -10.30 2.52
C GLU A 156 6.34 -10.79 1.06
N ILE A 157 7.53 -11.20 0.58
CA ILE A 157 7.62 -11.85 -0.72
C ILE A 157 6.84 -13.17 -0.68
N GLY A 158 6.01 -13.40 -1.70
CA GLY A 158 5.11 -14.53 -1.77
C GLY A 158 3.68 -14.25 -1.30
N GLU A 159 3.40 -13.09 -0.69
CA GLU A 159 2.02 -12.70 -0.36
C GLU A 159 1.18 -12.55 -1.63
N THR A 160 -0.04 -13.10 -1.60
CA THR A 160 -0.99 -12.96 -2.71
C THR A 160 -1.45 -11.51 -2.82
N VAL A 161 -1.38 -10.98 -4.03
CA VAL A 161 -1.88 -9.67 -4.39
C VAL A 161 -2.81 -9.72 -5.59
N ILE A 162 -3.72 -8.78 -5.66
CA ILE A 162 -4.75 -8.68 -6.69
C ILE A 162 -4.67 -7.27 -7.28
N ALA A 163 -4.31 -7.17 -8.56
CA ALA A 163 -4.34 -5.91 -9.29
C ALA A 163 -5.74 -5.70 -9.89
N ILE A 164 -6.32 -4.54 -9.62
CA ILE A 164 -7.65 -4.18 -10.09
C ILE A 164 -7.55 -2.88 -10.90
N GLY A 165 -8.13 -2.88 -12.09
CA GLY A 165 -8.25 -1.71 -12.92
C GLY A 165 -9.66 -1.58 -13.48
N ASN A 166 -10.02 -0.38 -13.93
CA ASN A 166 -11.28 -0.13 -14.61
C ASN A 166 -11.03 0.62 -15.95
N PRO A 167 -10.29 -0.02 -16.88
CA PRO A 167 -10.02 0.60 -18.16
C PRO A 167 -11.32 0.80 -18.94
N LEU A 168 -11.48 1.99 -19.53
CA LEU A 168 -12.53 2.30 -20.51
C LEU A 168 -13.98 2.32 -20.00
N ALA A 169 -14.24 2.17 -18.71
CA ALA A 169 -15.61 2.07 -18.17
C ALA A 169 -16.50 1.11 -19.01
N LEU A 170 -15.92 -0.01 -19.46
CA LEU A 170 -16.57 -0.96 -20.36
C LEU A 170 -17.72 -1.69 -19.66
N LYS A 171 -18.73 -2.06 -20.46
CA LYS A 171 -19.73 -3.05 -20.03
C LYS A 171 -19.01 -4.34 -19.65
N GLY A 172 -19.05 -4.74 -18.39
CA GLY A 172 -18.37 -5.93 -17.87
C GLY A 172 -17.56 -5.63 -16.60
N GLY A 173 -17.25 -4.36 -16.34
CA GLY A 173 -16.62 -3.94 -15.09
C GLY A 173 -15.10 -3.96 -15.10
N SER A 174 -14.52 -4.06 -13.93
CA SER A 174 -13.08 -3.97 -13.69
C SER A 174 -12.32 -5.17 -14.24
N THR A 175 -11.11 -4.93 -14.75
CA THR A 175 -10.14 -5.97 -15.06
C THR A 175 -9.44 -6.37 -13.76
N VAL A 176 -9.29 -7.67 -13.55
CA VAL A 176 -8.69 -8.24 -12.34
C VAL A 176 -7.62 -9.24 -12.74
N THR A 177 -6.45 -9.12 -12.13
CA THR A 177 -5.37 -10.11 -12.24
C THR A 177 -4.87 -10.45 -10.85
N VAL A 178 -4.33 -11.67 -10.68
CA VAL A 178 -3.86 -12.20 -9.39
C VAL A 178 -2.43 -12.66 -9.57
N GLY A 179 -1.63 -12.39 -8.58
CA GLY A 179 -0.25 -12.83 -8.48
C GLY A 179 0.25 -12.77 -7.04
N VAL A 180 1.56 -12.69 -6.90
CA VAL A 180 2.22 -12.53 -5.60
C VAL A 180 3.17 -11.33 -5.62
N ILE A 181 3.57 -10.88 -4.45
CA ILE A 181 4.72 -9.98 -4.31
C ILE A 181 5.98 -10.77 -4.65
N SER A 182 6.62 -10.44 -5.77
CA SER A 182 7.82 -11.14 -6.25
C SER A 182 9.09 -10.53 -5.67
N ALA A 183 9.11 -9.23 -5.37
CA ALA A 183 10.20 -8.52 -4.73
C ALA A 183 9.73 -7.18 -4.15
N LEU A 184 10.50 -6.64 -3.23
CA LEU A 184 10.31 -5.35 -2.58
C LEU A 184 11.45 -4.39 -2.97
N ASP A 185 11.26 -3.11 -2.70
CA ASP A 185 12.28 -2.04 -2.81
C ASP A 185 12.95 -1.98 -4.20
N ARG A 186 12.16 -2.16 -5.27
CA ARG A 186 12.65 -2.07 -6.63
C ARG A 186 12.76 -0.62 -7.11
N SER A 187 13.80 -0.37 -7.89
CA SER A 187 13.95 0.87 -8.66
C SER A 187 13.98 0.54 -10.14
N VAL A 188 13.20 1.26 -10.93
CA VAL A 188 13.03 1.00 -12.37
C VAL A 188 13.16 2.30 -13.16
N LEU A 189 13.97 2.27 -14.20
CA LEU A 189 14.08 3.35 -15.17
C LEU A 189 12.87 3.26 -16.13
N THR A 190 12.10 4.33 -16.20
CA THR A 190 10.96 4.40 -17.13
C THR A 190 11.43 4.65 -18.56
N PRO A 191 10.61 4.37 -19.58
CA PRO A 191 10.95 4.69 -20.96
C PRO A 191 11.23 6.18 -21.19
N GLU A 192 10.68 7.06 -20.38
CA GLU A 192 10.85 8.51 -20.42
C GLU A 192 12.18 8.96 -19.79
N GLY A 193 12.95 8.05 -19.19
CA GLY A 193 14.26 8.32 -18.58
C GLY A 193 14.19 8.73 -17.09
N GLU A 194 13.03 8.64 -16.47
CA GLU A 194 12.85 8.88 -15.03
C GLU A 194 13.06 7.59 -14.25
N THR A 195 13.55 7.66 -13.02
CA THR A 195 13.67 6.49 -12.15
C THR A 195 12.58 6.54 -11.08
N LEU A 196 11.74 5.53 -11.04
CA LEU A 196 10.81 5.30 -9.94
C LEU A 196 11.47 4.39 -8.90
N TYR A 197 11.26 4.74 -7.64
CA TYR A 197 11.83 4.05 -6.48
C TYR A 197 10.72 3.42 -5.62
N ASP A 198 11.11 2.60 -4.65
CA ASP A 198 10.22 2.00 -3.65
C ASP A 198 9.06 1.23 -4.28
N LEU A 199 9.34 0.48 -5.35
CA LEU A 199 8.35 -0.29 -6.06
C LEU A 199 8.24 -1.72 -5.55
N LEU A 200 7.01 -2.19 -5.44
CA LEU A 200 6.66 -3.60 -5.33
C LEU A 200 6.76 -4.24 -6.71
N GLN A 201 7.45 -5.36 -6.82
CA GLN A 201 7.42 -6.21 -8.01
C GLN A 201 6.38 -7.31 -7.82
N THR A 202 5.58 -7.58 -8.84
CA THR A 202 4.56 -8.65 -8.83
C THR A 202 4.51 -9.36 -10.17
N ASP A 203 4.06 -10.61 -10.19
CA ASP A 203 3.72 -11.36 -11.39
C ASP A 203 2.23 -11.23 -11.78
N ALA A 204 1.42 -10.53 -10.97
CA ALA A 204 0.09 -10.10 -11.39
C ALA A 204 0.21 -9.23 -12.64
N ALA A 205 -0.51 -9.59 -13.71
CA ALA A 205 -0.41 -8.87 -14.98
C ALA A 205 -0.94 -7.44 -14.85
N ILE A 206 -0.06 -6.46 -15.00
CA ILE A 206 -0.40 -5.03 -15.09
C ILE A 206 -0.19 -4.59 -16.54
N ASN A 207 -1.26 -4.10 -17.14
CA ASN A 207 -1.31 -3.69 -18.55
C ASN A 207 -1.90 -2.27 -18.63
N PRO A 208 -1.77 -1.59 -19.78
CA PRO A 208 -2.45 -0.33 -20.01
C PRO A 208 -3.94 -0.41 -19.63
N GLY A 209 -4.35 0.48 -18.74
CA GLY A 209 -5.69 0.49 -18.15
C GLY A 209 -5.75 0.09 -16.68
N ASN A 210 -4.85 -0.77 -16.16
CA ASN A 210 -4.73 -1.04 -14.73
C ASN A 210 -3.90 0.03 -14.01
N SER A 211 -3.03 0.77 -14.72
CA SER A 211 -2.25 1.88 -14.15
C SER A 211 -3.12 2.86 -13.41
N GLY A 212 -2.71 3.28 -12.24
CA GLY A 212 -3.45 4.13 -11.32
C GLY A 212 -4.49 3.41 -10.48
N GLY A 213 -4.81 2.16 -10.78
CA GLY A 213 -5.67 1.30 -9.97
C GLY A 213 -4.91 0.66 -8.80
N PRO A 214 -5.64 0.09 -7.83
CA PRO A 214 -5.04 -0.52 -6.66
C PRO A 214 -4.41 -1.89 -6.94
N LEU A 215 -3.28 -2.14 -6.28
CA LEU A 215 -2.82 -3.47 -5.90
C LEU A 215 -3.30 -3.72 -4.47
N VAL A 216 -4.06 -4.79 -4.25
CA VAL A 216 -4.65 -5.09 -2.94
C VAL A 216 -4.24 -6.45 -2.42
N ASP A 217 -4.22 -6.60 -1.11
CA ASP A 217 -4.00 -7.88 -0.41
C ASP A 217 -5.29 -8.72 -0.32
N ARG A 218 -5.20 -9.88 0.33
CA ARG A 218 -6.33 -10.79 0.57
C ARG A 218 -7.34 -10.28 1.61
N PHE A 219 -7.07 -9.16 2.26
CA PHE A 219 -8.04 -8.48 3.13
C PHE A 219 -8.83 -7.40 2.39
N GLY A 220 -8.48 -7.16 1.11
CA GLY A 220 -9.04 -6.09 0.29
C GLY A 220 -8.55 -4.71 0.70
N GLN A 221 -7.33 -4.64 1.24
CA GLN A 221 -6.65 -3.39 1.58
C GLN A 221 -5.64 -3.04 0.50
N VAL A 222 -5.54 -1.76 0.14
CA VAL A 222 -4.58 -1.27 -0.85
C VAL A 222 -3.18 -1.33 -0.27
N VAL A 223 -2.29 -2.07 -0.93
CA VAL A 223 -0.87 -2.18 -0.60
C VAL A 223 0.02 -1.45 -1.60
N GLY A 224 -0.52 -1.04 -2.75
CA GLY A 224 0.20 -0.27 -3.74
C GLY A 224 -0.70 0.26 -4.85
N ILE A 225 -0.10 1.05 -5.76
CA ILE A 225 -0.74 1.56 -6.98
C ILE A 225 -0.04 0.97 -8.19
N ASN A 226 -0.80 0.33 -9.05
CA ASN A 226 -0.31 -0.30 -10.28
C ASN A 226 0.34 0.72 -11.22
N VAL A 227 1.51 0.37 -11.76
CA VAL A 227 2.23 1.16 -12.76
C VAL A 227 2.67 0.26 -13.91
N ALA A 228 2.20 0.52 -15.13
CA ALA A 228 2.62 -0.23 -16.31
C ALA A 228 3.92 0.41 -16.88
N ILE A 229 5.09 -0.10 -16.48
CA ILE A 229 6.40 0.47 -16.85
C ILE A 229 7.14 -0.37 -17.90
N ALA A 230 6.93 -1.69 -17.96
CA ALA A 230 7.76 -2.60 -18.74
C ALA A 230 6.94 -3.47 -19.70
N PRO A 231 6.58 -2.98 -20.90
CA PRO A 231 5.78 -3.74 -21.87
C PRO A 231 6.45 -5.01 -22.39
N SER A 232 7.77 -5.13 -22.25
CA SER A 232 8.57 -6.22 -22.84
C SER A 232 8.93 -7.35 -21.88
N ALA A 233 8.70 -7.20 -20.58
CA ALA A 233 9.00 -8.21 -19.58
C ALA A 233 7.78 -9.09 -19.30
N GLN A 234 7.88 -10.39 -19.49
CA GLN A 234 6.82 -11.33 -19.14
C GLN A 234 6.83 -11.58 -17.62
N ALA A 235 5.65 -11.55 -17.01
CA ALA A 235 5.45 -11.79 -15.57
C ALA A 235 6.29 -10.88 -14.63
N ILE A 236 6.62 -9.67 -15.09
CA ILE A 236 7.25 -8.64 -14.27
C ILE A 236 6.42 -7.37 -14.38
N SER A 237 5.76 -7.02 -13.32
CA SER A 237 4.91 -5.83 -13.17
C SER A 237 5.31 -5.08 -11.90
N TYR A 238 4.93 -3.81 -11.81
CA TYR A 238 5.30 -2.96 -10.70
C TYR A 238 4.11 -2.20 -10.12
N ALA A 239 4.19 -1.91 -8.83
CA ALA A 239 3.28 -1.00 -8.15
C ALA A 239 4.07 -0.10 -7.18
N ILE A 240 3.68 1.15 -7.05
CA ILE A 240 4.23 2.07 -6.05
C ILE A 240 3.75 1.59 -4.68
N ALA A 241 4.66 1.35 -3.74
CA ALA A 241 4.32 0.84 -2.42
C ALA A 241 3.54 1.87 -1.60
N ILE A 242 2.59 1.40 -0.77
CA ILE A 242 1.76 2.28 0.07
C ILE A 242 2.60 3.08 1.06
N GLU A 243 3.69 2.50 1.58
CA GLU A 243 4.61 3.15 2.52
C GLU A 243 5.22 4.41 1.92
N ALA A 244 5.59 4.37 0.63
CA ALA A 244 6.15 5.52 -0.09
C ALA A 244 5.11 6.64 -0.33
N MET A 245 3.81 6.32 -0.31
CA MET A 245 2.75 7.23 -0.74
C MET A 245 2.04 7.98 0.39
N THR A 246 2.03 7.43 1.61
CA THR A 246 1.21 7.95 2.71
C THR A 246 1.47 9.43 3.01
N SER A 247 2.74 9.83 3.18
CA SER A 247 3.11 11.22 3.44
C SER A 247 2.88 12.15 2.22
N PRO A 248 3.29 11.77 1.00
CA PRO A 248 2.97 12.53 -0.22
C PRO A 248 1.47 12.77 -0.44
N ILE A 249 0.63 11.75 -0.28
CA ILE A 249 -0.84 11.90 -0.41
C ILE A 249 -1.36 12.93 0.59
N ALA A 250 -1.01 12.82 1.87
CA ALA A 250 -1.42 13.79 2.90
C ALA A 250 -0.98 15.21 2.54
N SER A 251 0.27 15.38 2.07
CA SER A 251 0.81 16.68 1.63
C SER A 251 0.09 17.24 0.39
N MET A 252 -0.26 16.38 -0.57
CA MET A 252 -1.01 16.78 -1.76
C MET A 252 -2.45 17.19 -1.40
N MET A 253 -3.13 16.46 -0.52
CA MET A 253 -4.48 16.78 -0.07
C MET A 253 -4.53 18.11 0.70
N ALA A 254 -3.51 18.43 1.48
CA ALA A 254 -3.42 19.70 2.22
C ALA A 254 -3.24 20.92 1.32
N ARG A 255 -2.77 20.73 0.07
CA ARG A 255 -2.50 21.82 -0.90
C ARG A 255 -3.60 21.97 -1.96
N GLY A 256 -4.46 20.95 -2.15
CA GLY A 256 -5.54 20.89 -3.15
C GLY A 256 -6.89 21.18 -2.55
#